data_e69af88d78db15ce26b9753109834671
#
_entry.id   e69af88d78db15ce26b9753109834671
#
_cell.length_a   1.000
_cell.length_b   1.000
_cell.length_c   1.000
_cell.angle_alpha   90.00
_cell.angle_beta   90.00
_cell.angle_gamma   90.00
#
_symmetry.space_group_name_H-M   'P 1'
#
loop_
_entity.id
_entity.type
_entity.pdbx_description
1 polymer ?
#
loop_
_entity_poly.entity_id
_entity_poly.type
_entity_poly.pdbx_seq_one_letter_code
_entity_poly.pdbx_strand_id
1 'polypeptide(L)'
;VSHPHQVLQDIHQIYLLVSCQGRLYGFGQVDVFRINSDTGELEKTCVVSSREIAEPRHMVFHPNNRFCYGVNEKDYSVTYYQFDEEDGRLEAKQIVPALPDTYTGDGWASGILMEQAGRHLIVSNRKHDSVTCFEINQDNGMLTFKDNIKTEGKQPRFIAVNPLNN
;
A
#
# COMPACT_ATOMS: atom_id res chain seq x y z
N VAL A 1 -18.53 -4.98 -1.65
CA VAL A 1 -17.44 -4.01 -1.45
C VAL A 1 -17.54 -2.90 -2.45
N SER A 2 -17.19 -1.69 -2.04
CA SER A 2 -17.33 -0.50 -2.86
C SER A 2 -16.01 0.25 -3.04
N HIS A 3 -15.97 1.11 -4.04
CA HIS A 3 -14.88 2.03 -4.31
C HIS A 3 -13.52 1.33 -4.52
N PRO A 4 -13.40 0.46 -5.56
CA PRO A 4 -12.08 -0.03 -5.97
C PRO A 4 -11.24 1.18 -6.40
N HIS A 5 -10.02 1.27 -5.87
CA HIS A 5 -9.18 2.45 -6.06
C HIS A 5 -7.96 2.18 -6.93
N GLN A 6 -7.38 1.01 -6.78
CA GLN A 6 -6.22 0.60 -7.58
C GLN A 6 -6.33 -0.88 -7.94
N VAL A 7 -5.86 -1.22 -9.13
CA VAL A 7 -5.49 -2.58 -9.53
C VAL A 7 -3.98 -2.61 -9.64
N LEU A 8 -3.35 -3.52 -8.90
CA LEU A 8 -1.91 -3.74 -8.88
C LEU A 8 -1.61 -5.16 -9.34
N GLN A 9 -0.73 -5.31 -10.32
CA GLN A 9 -0.24 -6.61 -10.73
C GLN A 9 1.00 -7.00 -9.91
N ASP A 10 1.13 -8.28 -9.55
CA ASP A 10 2.33 -8.79 -8.92
C ASP A 10 3.53 -8.78 -9.89
N ILE A 11 4.74 -8.95 -9.38
CA ILE A 11 5.97 -8.86 -10.18
C ILE A 11 6.02 -9.93 -11.29
N HIS A 12 5.46 -11.12 -11.03
CA HIS A 12 5.45 -12.23 -12.00
C HIS A 12 4.24 -12.21 -12.94
N GLN A 13 3.34 -11.22 -12.79
CA GLN A 13 2.17 -11.02 -13.65
C GLN A 13 1.14 -12.17 -13.60
N ILE A 14 1.08 -12.88 -12.49
CA ILE A 14 0.17 -14.02 -12.26
C ILE A 14 -1.07 -13.57 -11.47
N TYR A 15 -0.92 -12.55 -10.61
CA TYR A 15 -1.97 -12.10 -9.72
C TYR A 15 -2.28 -10.63 -9.88
N LEU A 16 -3.55 -10.27 -9.62
CA LEU A 16 -4.01 -8.89 -9.47
C LEU A 16 -4.50 -8.66 -8.04
N LEU A 17 -4.03 -7.59 -7.42
CA LEU A 17 -4.53 -7.10 -6.15
C LEU A 17 -5.42 -5.88 -6.41
N VAL A 18 -6.62 -5.88 -5.84
CA VAL A 18 -7.57 -4.77 -5.97
C VAL A 18 -7.82 -4.18 -4.59
N SER A 19 -7.33 -2.97 -4.35
CA SER A 19 -7.63 -2.24 -3.11
C SER A 19 -8.99 -1.57 -3.22
N CYS A 20 -9.88 -1.88 -2.28
CA CYS A 20 -11.25 -1.37 -2.21
C CYS A 20 -11.42 -0.58 -0.92
N GLN A 21 -11.85 0.68 -1.04
CA GLN A 21 -11.95 1.58 0.12
C GLN A 21 -13.13 1.28 1.06
N GLY A 22 -14.19 0.65 0.54
CA GLY A 22 -15.39 0.34 1.32
C GLY A 22 -16.32 1.55 1.52
N ARG A 23 -15.82 2.63 2.10
CA ARG A 23 -16.52 3.91 2.36
C ARG A 23 -17.95 3.75 2.87
N LEU A 24 -18.95 3.93 1.98
CA LEU A 24 -20.37 3.95 2.35
C LEU A 24 -20.99 2.56 2.51
N TYR A 25 -20.31 1.49 2.10
CA TYR A 25 -20.89 0.13 1.99
C TYR A 25 -20.09 -0.93 2.74
N GLY A 26 -19.51 -0.57 3.86
CA GLY A 26 -18.83 -1.49 4.76
C GLY A 26 -17.33 -1.30 4.83
N PHE A 27 -16.65 -2.33 5.31
CA PHE A 27 -15.20 -2.32 5.45
C PHE A 27 -14.49 -2.27 4.11
N GLY A 28 -13.36 -1.59 4.08
CA GLY A 28 -12.42 -1.71 2.97
C GLY A 28 -11.78 -3.11 2.96
N GLN A 29 -11.24 -3.49 1.83
CA GLN A 29 -10.54 -4.76 1.68
C GLN A 29 -9.54 -4.73 0.53
N VAL A 30 -8.69 -5.74 0.48
CA VAL A 30 -7.88 -6.08 -0.67
C VAL A 30 -8.36 -7.42 -1.20
N ASP A 31 -8.80 -7.43 -2.46
CA ASP A 31 -9.14 -8.65 -3.19
C ASP A 31 -7.93 -9.11 -4.00
N VAL A 32 -7.63 -10.41 -3.99
CA VAL A 32 -6.58 -11.01 -4.80
C VAL A 32 -7.22 -11.94 -5.84
N PHE A 33 -6.79 -11.80 -7.09
CA PHE A 33 -7.26 -12.62 -8.20
C PHE A 33 -6.07 -13.26 -8.92
N ARG A 34 -6.18 -14.53 -9.22
CA ARG A 34 -5.27 -15.21 -10.15
C ARG A 34 -5.74 -14.98 -11.59
N ILE A 35 -4.79 -14.71 -12.48
CA ILE A 35 -5.04 -14.54 -13.91
C ILE A 35 -4.83 -15.88 -14.60
N ASN A 36 -5.84 -16.33 -15.34
CA ASN A 36 -5.65 -17.43 -16.28
C ASN A 36 -4.93 -16.86 -17.52
N SER A 37 -3.70 -17.30 -17.77
CA SER A 37 -2.87 -16.79 -18.87
C SER A 37 -3.44 -17.05 -20.26
N ASP A 38 -4.25 -18.12 -20.42
CA ASP A 38 -4.77 -18.53 -21.72
C ASP A 38 -6.09 -17.84 -22.06
N THR A 39 -6.95 -17.62 -21.04
CA THR A 39 -8.30 -17.06 -21.26
C THR A 39 -8.43 -15.61 -20.78
N GLY A 40 -7.52 -15.14 -19.91
CA GLY A 40 -7.62 -13.84 -19.24
C GLY A 40 -8.69 -13.79 -18.12
N GLU A 41 -9.32 -14.92 -17.81
CA GLU A 41 -10.29 -15.01 -16.72
C GLU A 41 -9.64 -14.81 -15.36
N LEU A 42 -10.38 -14.22 -14.43
CA LEU A 42 -9.93 -13.93 -13.08
C LEU A 42 -10.60 -14.85 -12.06
N GLU A 43 -9.79 -15.57 -11.30
CA GLU A 43 -10.23 -16.37 -10.17
C GLU A 43 -9.86 -15.67 -8.86
N LYS A 44 -10.84 -15.40 -7.99
CA LYS A 44 -10.58 -14.81 -6.70
C LYS A 44 -9.97 -15.85 -5.74
N THR A 45 -8.75 -15.59 -5.29
CA THR A 45 -7.99 -16.49 -4.40
C THR A 45 -8.04 -16.05 -2.95
N CYS A 46 -8.03 -14.74 -2.68
CA CYS A 46 -7.94 -14.22 -1.32
C CYS A 46 -8.73 -12.92 -1.14
N VAL A 47 -9.19 -12.68 0.07
CA VAL A 47 -9.78 -11.40 0.52
C VAL A 47 -9.21 -11.07 1.88
N VAL A 48 -8.66 -9.87 2.02
CA VAL A 48 -8.17 -9.35 3.31
C VAL A 48 -8.97 -8.10 3.68
N SER A 49 -9.78 -8.19 4.70
CA SER A 49 -10.53 -7.04 5.22
C SER A 49 -9.59 -6.06 5.92
N SER A 50 -9.82 -4.78 5.72
CA SER A 50 -9.13 -3.72 6.46
C SER A 50 -9.81 -3.42 7.80
N ARG A 51 -9.19 -2.56 8.60
CA ARG A 51 -9.88 -1.93 9.73
C ARG A 51 -11.03 -1.06 9.23
N GLU A 52 -12.03 -0.83 10.08
CA GLU A 52 -13.30 -0.18 9.72
C GLU A 52 -13.16 1.16 8.97
N ILE A 53 -12.20 1.99 9.36
CA ILE A 53 -12.02 3.32 8.76
C ILE A 53 -10.74 3.46 7.93
N ALA A 54 -10.08 2.36 7.58
CA ALA A 54 -8.77 2.43 6.95
C ALA A 54 -8.84 3.01 5.52
N GLU A 55 -9.77 2.56 4.70
CA GLU A 55 -9.90 2.91 3.29
C GLU A 55 -8.62 2.56 2.48
N PRO A 56 -8.32 1.25 2.25
CA PRO A 56 -7.19 0.83 1.42
C PRO A 56 -7.17 1.53 0.06
N ARG A 57 -6.03 2.15 -0.29
CA ARG A 57 -5.99 3.07 -1.43
C ARG A 57 -5.02 2.62 -2.53
N HIS A 58 -3.74 2.80 -2.34
CA HIS A 58 -2.68 2.38 -3.24
C HIS A 58 -1.79 1.34 -2.59
N MET A 59 -1.22 0.47 -3.41
CA MET A 59 -0.33 -0.61 -3.00
C MET A 59 0.91 -0.66 -3.87
N VAL A 60 1.97 -1.28 -3.37
CA VAL A 60 3.20 -1.54 -4.11
C VAL A 60 3.82 -2.86 -3.66
N PHE A 61 4.32 -3.66 -4.61
CA PHE A 61 5.12 -4.84 -4.31
C PHE A 61 6.58 -4.49 -4.08
N HIS A 62 7.20 -5.17 -3.13
CA HIS A 62 8.64 -5.22 -3.00
C HIS A 62 9.23 -6.07 -4.15
N PRO A 63 10.46 -5.76 -4.64
CA PRO A 63 11.08 -6.52 -5.73
C PRO A 63 11.21 -8.04 -5.53
N ASN A 64 11.13 -8.52 -4.27
CA ASN A 64 11.16 -9.96 -3.97
C ASN A 64 9.82 -10.68 -4.17
N ASN A 65 8.76 -10.00 -4.60
CA ASN A 65 7.38 -10.49 -4.76
C ASN A 65 6.70 -11.10 -3.51
N ARG A 66 7.38 -11.12 -2.35
CA ARG A 66 6.85 -11.68 -1.10
C ARG A 66 6.28 -10.64 -0.15
N PHE A 67 6.71 -9.40 -0.26
CA PHE A 67 6.24 -8.29 0.57
C PHE A 67 5.40 -7.34 -0.27
N CYS A 68 4.26 -6.94 0.25
CA CYS A 68 3.39 -5.95 -0.37
C CYS A 68 2.98 -4.91 0.67
N TYR A 69 2.90 -3.66 0.27
CA TYR A 69 2.56 -2.56 1.18
C TYR A 69 1.39 -1.78 0.62
N GLY A 70 0.43 -1.48 1.48
CA GLY A 70 -0.74 -0.70 1.12
C GLY A 70 -0.88 0.54 1.99
N VAL A 71 -1.10 1.70 1.39
CA VAL A 71 -1.45 2.91 2.13
C VAL A 71 -2.96 2.97 2.32
N ASN A 72 -3.38 3.30 3.53
CA ASN A 72 -4.76 3.49 3.91
C ASN A 72 -5.06 5.00 3.97
N GLU A 73 -6.08 5.43 3.21
CA GLU A 73 -6.35 6.85 3.01
C GLU A 73 -6.84 7.53 4.28
N LYS A 74 -7.84 6.95 4.94
CA LYS A 74 -8.62 7.63 5.98
C LYS A 74 -7.94 7.60 7.34
N ASP A 75 -7.37 6.47 7.72
CA ASP A 75 -6.65 6.32 9.00
C ASP A 75 -5.15 6.59 8.88
N TYR A 76 -4.71 7.11 7.72
CA TYR A 76 -3.32 7.52 7.43
C TYR A 76 -2.28 6.49 7.89
N SER A 77 -2.58 5.21 7.72
CA SER A 77 -1.68 4.11 8.06
C SER A 77 -1.10 3.44 6.82
N VAL A 78 -0.07 2.64 7.05
CA VAL A 78 0.49 1.71 6.06
C VAL A 78 0.31 0.30 6.60
N THR A 79 -0.24 -0.58 5.79
CA THR A 79 -0.31 -2.02 6.08
C THR A 79 0.78 -2.74 5.29
N TYR A 80 1.61 -3.48 5.99
CA TYR A 80 2.49 -4.47 5.39
C TYR A 80 1.76 -5.79 5.30
N TYR A 81 1.80 -6.40 4.12
CA TYR A 81 1.27 -7.72 3.83
C TYR A 81 2.39 -8.66 3.40
N GLN A 82 2.35 -9.87 3.90
CA GLN A 82 3.08 -10.98 3.30
C GLN A 82 2.22 -11.60 2.21
N PHE A 83 2.81 -11.77 1.04
CA PHE A 83 2.19 -12.38 -0.13
C PHE A 83 2.81 -13.76 -0.37
N ASP A 84 1.95 -14.75 -0.60
CA ASP A 84 2.32 -16.09 -1.00
C ASP A 84 1.98 -16.26 -2.49
N GLU A 85 2.99 -16.40 -3.33
CA GLU A 85 2.82 -16.48 -4.78
C GLU A 85 2.40 -17.88 -5.28
N GLU A 86 2.43 -18.90 -4.41
CA GLU A 86 2.00 -20.26 -4.81
C GLU A 86 0.47 -20.35 -4.88
N ASP A 87 -0.21 -19.79 -3.90
CA ASP A 87 -1.68 -19.84 -3.77
C ASP A 87 -2.39 -18.48 -3.88
N GLY A 88 -1.64 -17.38 -4.00
CA GLY A 88 -2.18 -16.03 -4.08
C GLY A 88 -2.73 -15.52 -2.75
N ARG A 89 -2.26 -16.06 -1.63
CA ARG A 89 -2.67 -15.64 -0.30
C ARG A 89 -1.96 -14.37 0.12
N LEU A 90 -2.74 -13.43 0.65
CA LEU A 90 -2.25 -12.17 1.21
C LEU A 90 -2.58 -12.12 2.71
N GLU A 91 -1.60 -11.84 3.55
CA GLU A 91 -1.76 -11.81 5.00
C GLU A 91 -1.20 -10.51 5.57
N ALA A 92 -2.03 -9.73 6.30
CA ALA A 92 -1.58 -8.53 6.99
C ALA A 92 -0.68 -8.89 8.19
N LYS A 93 0.53 -8.33 8.23
CA LYS A 93 1.55 -8.61 9.26
C LYS A 93 1.81 -7.41 10.16
N GLN A 94 1.66 -6.18 9.65
CA GLN A 94 1.93 -4.97 10.41
C GLN A 94 1.05 -3.84 9.93
N ILE A 95 0.65 -2.94 10.83
CA ILE A 95 0.03 -1.66 10.51
C ILE A 95 0.78 -0.59 11.30
N VAL A 96 1.29 0.43 10.59
CA VAL A 96 2.04 1.55 11.18
C VAL A 96 1.44 2.89 10.76
N PRO A 97 1.46 3.93 11.61
CA PRO A 97 1.03 5.26 11.20
C PRO A 97 1.99 5.86 10.16
N ALA A 98 1.44 6.60 9.19
CA ALA A 98 2.23 7.35 8.21
C ALA A 98 2.53 8.79 8.66
N LEU A 99 2.16 9.16 9.88
CA LEU A 99 2.40 10.48 10.48
C LEU A 99 3.23 10.33 11.75
N PRO A 100 3.99 11.36 12.14
CA PRO A 100 4.73 11.34 13.40
C PRO A 100 3.81 11.17 14.61
N ASP A 101 4.24 10.46 15.65
CA ASP A 101 3.48 10.22 16.88
C ASP A 101 3.12 11.51 17.63
N THR A 102 3.83 12.61 17.35
CA THR A 102 3.56 13.94 17.93
C THR A 102 2.48 14.72 17.18
N TYR A 103 2.01 14.22 16.03
CA TYR A 103 0.97 14.90 15.26
C TYR A 103 -0.43 14.51 15.75
N THR A 104 -1.21 15.49 16.17
CA THR A 104 -2.56 15.30 16.74
C THR A 104 -3.69 15.73 15.79
N GLY A 105 -3.34 16.18 14.57
CA GLY A 105 -4.33 16.60 13.57
C GLY A 105 -4.87 15.43 12.73
N ASP A 106 -5.83 15.76 11.89
CA ASP A 106 -6.35 14.81 10.91
C ASP A 106 -5.31 14.41 9.87
N GLY A 107 -5.33 13.16 9.45
CA GLY A 107 -4.51 12.64 8.37
C GLY A 107 -5.32 12.25 7.12
N TRP A 108 -4.67 12.25 5.98
CA TRP A 108 -5.12 11.63 4.74
C TRP A 108 -3.90 11.17 3.94
N ALA A 109 -3.52 9.92 4.11
CA ALA A 109 -2.45 9.36 3.30
C ALA A 109 -2.90 9.16 1.85
N SER A 110 -1.98 9.11 0.91
CA SER A 110 -2.36 9.15 -0.51
C SER A 110 -1.51 8.27 -1.41
N GLY A 111 -0.34 8.74 -1.81
CA GLY A 111 0.58 7.99 -2.65
C GLY A 111 1.46 7.08 -1.83
N ILE A 112 1.85 5.95 -2.40
CA ILE A 112 2.84 5.04 -1.87
C ILE A 112 3.84 4.72 -2.98
N LEU A 113 5.10 4.66 -2.64
CA LEU A 113 6.20 4.45 -3.55
C LEU A 113 7.29 3.65 -2.85
N MET A 114 7.91 2.74 -3.59
CA MET A 114 9.11 2.05 -3.16
C MET A 114 10.30 2.50 -4.00
N GLU A 115 11.43 2.76 -3.38
CA GLU A 115 12.66 2.99 -4.13
C GLU A 115 13.16 1.69 -4.76
N GLN A 116 13.96 1.79 -5.81
CA GLN A 116 14.27 0.66 -6.69
C GLN A 116 14.97 -0.51 -5.97
N ALA A 117 15.79 -0.24 -4.96
CA ALA A 117 16.48 -1.28 -4.20
C ALA A 117 15.61 -1.98 -3.15
N GLY A 118 14.35 -1.53 -2.97
CA GLY A 118 13.42 -2.12 -2.02
C GLY A 118 13.75 -1.86 -0.54
N ARG A 119 14.66 -0.94 -0.22
CA ARG A 119 15.07 -0.66 1.16
C ARG A 119 14.20 0.37 1.86
N HIS A 120 13.54 1.23 1.09
CA HIS A 120 12.72 2.32 1.63
C HIS A 120 11.36 2.38 0.96
N LEU A 121 10.35 2.65 1.79
CA LEU A 121 8.99 2.93 1.38
C LEU A 121 8.67 4.39 1.67
N ILE A 122 8.07 5.09 0.71
CA ILE A 122 7.73 6.51 0.82
C ILE A 122 6.22 6.68 0.67
N VAL A 123 5.62 7.45 1.56
CA VAL A 123 4.17 7.71 1.60
C VAL A 123 3.90 9.20 1.67
N SER A 124 2.96 9.70 0.85
CA SER A 124 2.53 11.09 0.90
C SER A 124 1.30 11.30 1.78
N ASN A 125 1.28 12.40 2.55
CA ASN A 125 0.25 12.75 3.53
C ASN A 125 -0.36 14.10 3.21
N ARG A 126 -1.59 14.10 2.69
CA ARG A 126 -2.26 15.29 2.17
C ARG A 126 -2.54 16.37 3.23
N LYS A 127 -3.16 16.03 4.34
CA LYS A 127 -3.51 17.03 5.38
C LYS A 127 -2.32 17.52 6.19
N HIS A 128 -1.29 16.70 6.27
CA HIS A 128 -0.04 17.07 6.95
C HIS A 128 0.97 17.72 5.99
N ASP A 129 0.71 17.70 4.68
CA ASP A 129 1.59 18.28 3.65
C ASP A 129 3.02 17.77 3.76
N SER A 130 3.17 16.43 3.82
CA SER A 130 4.46 15.77 4.02
C SER A 130 4.61 14.48 3.24
N VAL A 131 5.83 14.00 3.19
CA VAL A 131 6.16 12.62 2.83
C VAL A 131 6.83 11.94 4.02
N THR A 132 6.48 10.68 4.25
CA THR A 132 7.06 9.83 5.28
C THR A 132 7.91 8.77 4.62
N CYS A 133 9.10 8.55 5.16
CA CYS A 133 10.01 7.49 4.78
C CYS A 133 10.03 6.40 5.84
N PHE A 134 9.86 5.15 5.41
CA PHE A 134 10.05 3.96 6.23
C PHE A 134 11.25 3.18 5.72
N GLU A 135 12.02 2.61 6.63
CA GLU A 135 13.00 1.59 6.32
C GLU A 135 12.32 0.21 6.32
N ILE A 136 12.64 -0.62 5.32
CA ILE A 136 12.11 -1.97 5.16
C ILE A 136 13.16 -2.97 5.66
N ASN A 137 12.81 -3.78 6.64
CA ASN A 137 13.62 -4.91 7.04
C ASN A 137 13.62 -5.97 5.94
N GLN A 138 14.78 -6.25 5.37
CA GLN A 138 14.94 -7.11 4.18
C GLN A 138 14.67 -8.59 4.47
N ASP A 139 14.73 -9.02 5.72
CA ASP A 139 14.51 -10.42 6.10
C ASP A 139 13.02 -10.73 6.29
N ASN A 140 12.28 -9.79 6.89
CA ASN A 140 10.90 -10.04 7.31
C ASN A 140 9.86 -9.02 6.79
N GLY A 141 10.26 -7.99 6.06
CA GLY A 141 9.38 -6.99 5.46
C GLY A 141 8.79 -5.94 6.42
N MET A 142 9.14 -6.00 7.69
CA MET A 142 8.61 -5.04 8.69
C MET A 142 9.11 -3.63 8.43
N LEU A 143 8.24 -2.66 8.66
CA LEU A 143 8.49 -1.24 8.48
C LEU A 143 8.96 -0.60 9.79
N THR A 144 9.99 0.23 9.68
CA THR A 144 10.42 1.14 10.75
C THR A 144 10.33 2.58 10.25
N PHE A 145 9.64 3.44 11.01
CA PHE A 145 9.58 4.88 10.71
C PHE A 145 10.99 5.46 10.73
N LYS A 146 11.36 6.17 9.67
CA LYS A 146 12.69 6.78 9.53
C LYS A 146 12.63 8.29 9.62
N ASP A 147 11.77 8.93 8.82
CA ASP A 147 11.69 10.39 8.74
C ASP A 147 10.35 10.85 8.17
N ASN A 148 10.00 12.12 8.43
CA ASN A 148 8.85 12.81 7.86
C ASN A 148 9.23 14.23 7.47
N ILE A 149 9.14 14.55 6.19
CA ILE A 149 9.59 15.80 5.60
C ILE A 149 8.41 16.54 4.98
N LYS A 150 8.28 17.84 5.26
CA LYS A 150 7.28 18.72 4.63
C LYS A 150 7.56 18.85 3.13
N THR A 151 6.48 18.87 2.32
CA THR A 151 6.58 18.96 0.85
C THR A 151 6.70 20.38 0.31
N GLU A 152 6.69 21.41 1.17
CA GLU A 152 6.65 22.83 0.79
C GLU A 152 5.46 23.23 -0.11
N GLY A 153 4.61 22.27 -0.43
CA GLY A 153 3.33 22.43 -1.13
C GLY A 153 2.20 21.81 -0.33
N LYS A 154 0.97 21.96 -0.83
CA LYS A 154 -0.22 21.45 -0.15
C LYS A 154 -0.82 20.24 -0.85
N GLN A 155 -1.38 19.33 -0.05
CA GLN A 155 -2.15 18.18 -0.52
C GLN A 155 -1.37 17.25 -1.49
N PRO A 156 -0.16 16.75 -1.14
CA PRO A 156 0.63 15.86 -1.99
C PRO A 156 -0.14 14.56 -2.26
N ARG A 157 -0.75 14.46 -3.41
CA ARG A 157 -1.66 13.34 -3.74
C ARG A 157 -1.01 12.23 -4.54
N PHE A 158 0.04 12.57 -5.30
CA PHE A 158 0.78 11.64 -6.13
C PHE A 158 2.28 11.81 -5.89
N ILE A 159 2.99 10.70 -5.89
CA ILE A 159 4.46 10.64 -5.81
C ILE A 159 4.97 9.65 -6.86
N ALA A 160 6.10 9.96 -7.44
CA ALA A 160 6.77 9.10 -8.41
C ALA A 160 8.29 9.23 -8.29
N VAL A 161 9.01 8.17 -8.65
CA VAL A 161 10.47 8.22 -8.83
C VAL A 161 10.77 8.81 -10.21
N ASN A 162 11.79 9.66 -10.27
CA ASN A 162 12.35 10.02 -11.56
C ASN A 162 13.14 8.81 -12.12
N PRO A 163 12.73 8.22 -13.26
CA PRO A 163 13.39 7.01 -13.77
C PRO A 163 14.84 7.25 -14.25
N LEU A 164 15.24 8.50 -14.36
CA LEU A 164 16.61 8.88 -14.80
C LEU A 164 17.58 9.08 -13.63
N ASN A 165 17.09 9.20 -12.41
CA ASN A 165 17.88 9.44 -11.20
C ASN A 165 17.51 8.41 -10.14
N ASN A 166 18.19 7.30 -10.16
CA ASN A 166 18.08 6.25 -9.12
C ASN A 166 18.95 6.59 -7.93
#